data_ad5e48a11d66b93dd96f4de77d5bc442
#
_entry.id   ad5e48a11d66b93dd96f4de77d5bc442
#
_cell.length_a   1.000
_cell.length_b   1.000
_cell.length_c   1.000
_cell.angle_alpha   90.00
_cell.angle_beta   90.00
_cell.angle_gamma   90.00
#
_symmetry.space_group_name_H-M   'P 1'
#
loop_
_entity.id
_entity.type
_entity.pdbx_description
1 polymer ?
#
loop_
_entity_poly.entity_id
_entity_poly.type
_entity_poly.pdbx_seq_one_letter_code
_entity_poly.pdbx_strand_id
1 'polypeptide(L)'
;MLSAKSLFQEILDNDESFRLFCSIAASGEAQGGWENGRIAALVPESERDLAPKVARHGADEDKHGRIFNALLKKRGLEPVEVPHETDYTMLLEKHGIGLAHEQLKRDQPLTVQDIVTYLAHSRVTEQRASEQMELLRKHFSDHPDIGRAVRMISSDEDNHLAYCHEELLRFARAGHGRTIQRILRESALAEIRIYRDVSLAVMDHMGRILGWPRAKAALLAAGIHAVYVYERLGGWRRMVSLKMPERRNALGGPATSAPEFA
;
A
#
# COMPACT_ATOMS: atom_id res chain seq x y z
N MET A 1 -26.99 5.99 3.21
CA MET A 1 -26.43 4.88 4.03
C MET A 1 -24.91 4.97 3.95
N LEU A 2 -24.23 4.94 5.09
CA LEU A 2 -22.75 5.00 5.10
C LEU A 2 -22.19 3.66 4.63
N SER A 3 -21.58 3.64 3.46
CA SER A 3 -20.83 2.52 2.92
C SER A 3 -19.54 3.02 2.29
N ALA A 4 -18.53 2.17 2.17
CA ALA A 4 -17.29 2.53 1.49
C ALA A 4 -17.58 3.04 0.06
N LYS A 5 -18.48 2.37 -0.68
CA LYS A 5 -18.90 2.80 -2.01
C LYS A 5 -19.45 4.22 -2.02
N SER A 6 -20.40 4.54 -1.10
CA SER A 6 -21.00 5.88 -1.08
C SER A 6 -19.99 6.95 -0.67
N LEU A 7 -19.06 6.63 0.23
CA LEU A 7 -18.01 7.54 0.65
C LEU A 7 -17.04 7.86 -0.49
N PHE A 8 -16.54 6.83 -1.19
CA PHE A 8 -15.69 7.03 -2.36
C PHE A 8 -16.41 7.79 -3.48
N GLN A 9 -17.72 7.51 -3.69
CA GLN A 9 -18.49 8.22 -4.69
C GLN A 9 -18.57 9.72 -4.37
N GLU A 10 -18.82 10.11 -3.11
CA GLU A 10 -18.81 11.52 -2.71
C GLU A 10 -17.46 12.21 -3.00
N ILE A 11 -16.34 11.50 -2.73
CA ILE A 11 -15.00 11.99 -3.02
C ILE A 11 -14.79 12.15 -4.54
N LEU A 12 -15.26 11.21 -5.34
CA LEU A 12 -15.13 11.25 -6.80
C LEU A 12 -16.01 12.32 -7.45
N ASP A 13 -17.16 12.63 -6.88
CA ASP A 13 -18.13 13.58 -7.43
C ASP A 13 -17.78 15.06 -7.14
N ASN A 14 -16.79 15.31 -6.27
CA ASN A 14 -16.37 16.66 -5.91
C ASN A 14 -14.89 16.88 -6.30
N ASP A 15 -14.60 17.90 -7.11
CA ASP A 15 -13.28 18.13 -7.67
C ASP A 15 -12.21 18.43 -6.60
N GLU A 16 -12.54 19.13 -5.52
CA GLU A 16 -11.56 19.45 -4.47
C GLU A 16 -11.18 18.20 -3.65
N SER A 17 -12.15 17.36 -3.29
CA SER A 17 -11.87 16.10 -2.58
C SER A 17 -11.17 15.09 -3.49
N PHE A 18 -11.55 15.02 -4.78
CA PHE A 18 -10.88 14.20 -5.78
C PHE A 18 -9.44 14.65 -5.99
N ARG A 19 -9.20 15.97 -6.03
CA ARG A 19 -7.88 16.57 -6.14
C ARG A 19 -7.00 16.19 -4.97
N LEU A 20 -7.48 16.35 -3.75
CA LEU A 20 -6.73 15.95 -2.56
C LEU A 20 -6.46 14.44 -2.54
N PHE A 21 -7.45 13.61 -2.86
CA PHE A 21 -7.31 12.15 -2.92
C PHE A 21 -6.21 11.72 -3.90
N CYS A 22 -6.27 12.21 -5.14
CA CYS A 22 -5.26 11.87 -6.15
C CYS A 22 -3.88 12.43 -5.81
N SER A 23 -3.79 13.60 -5.15
CA SER A 23 -2.50 14.18 -4.74
C SER A 23 -1.84 13.37 -3.64
N ILE A 24 -2.61 12.92 -2.64
CA ILE A 24 -2.11 12.03 -1.58
C ILE A 24 -1.61 10.71 -2.19
N ALA A 25 -2.41 10.09 -3.06
CA ALA A 25 -2.02 8.86 -3.72
C ALA A 25 -0.77 9.04 -4.59
N ALA A 26 -0.74 10.05 -5.46
CA ALA A 26 0.42 10.32 -6.33
C ALA A 26 1.72 10.58 -5.56
N SER A 27 1.63 11.25 -4.40
CA SER A 27 2.79 11.53 -3.53
C SER A 27 3.33 10.24 -2.91
N GLY A 28 2.46 9.39 -2.36
CA GLY A 28 2.84 8.11 -1.77
C GLY A 28 3.50 7.18 -2.79
N GLU A 29 2.90 7.05 -3.97
CA GLU A 29 3.45 6.25 -5.08
C GLU A 29 4.83 6.76 -5.55
N ALA A 30 4.98 8.07 -5.72
CA ALA A 30 6.26 8.66 -6.12
C ALA A 30 7.36 8.40 -5.07
N GLN A 31 7.00 8.44 -3.78
CA GLN A 31 7.91 8.10 -2.70
C GLN A 31 8.28 6.61 -2.72
N GLY A 32 7.31 5.71 -2.89
CA GLY A 32 7.54 4.27 -3.06
C GLY A 32 8.43 3.96 -4.25
N GLY A 33 8.19 4.61 -5.39
CA GLY A 33 9.01 4.51 -6.59
C GLY A 33 10.47 4.88 -6.33
N TRP A 34 10.72 6.02 -5.66
CA TRP A 34 12.06 6.46 -5.27
C TRP A 34 12.73 5.46 -4.32
N GLU A 35 12.04 5.01 -3.26
CA GLU A 35 12.57 4.05 -2.29
C GLU A 35 12.97 2.74 -2.96
N ASN A 36 12.07 2.14 -3.72
CA ASN A 36 12.32 0.89 -4.43
C ASN A 36 13.45 1.03 -5.46
N GLY A 37 13.52 2.16 -6.18
CA GLY A 37 14.62 2.45 -7.09
C GLY A 37 15.96 2.53 -6.37
N ARG A 38 16.04 3.17 -5.21
CA ARG A 38 17.25 3.23 -4.38
C ARG A 38 17.62 1.86 -3.83
N ILE A 39 16.65 1.12 -3.30
CA ILE A 39 16.88 -0.24 -2.78
C ILE A 39 17.41 -1.15 -3.88
N ALA A 40 16.81 -1.14 -5.07
CA ALA A 40 17.27 -1.94 -6.20
C ALA A 40 18.73 -1.66 -6.57
N ALA A 41 19.14 -0.39 -6.55
CA ALA A 41 20.51 0.03 -6.83
C ALA A 41 21.51 -0.39 -5.74
N LEU A 42 21.05 -0.62 -4.51
CA LEU A 42 21.87 -0.94 -3.33
C LEU A 42 21.78 -2.41 -2.91
N VAL A 43 21.06 -3.26 -3.66
CA VAL A 43 20.99 -4.71 -3.40
C VAL A 43 22.42 -5.29 -3.39
N PRO A 44 22.82 -6.05 -2.35
CA PRO A 44 24.17 -6.61 -2.29
C PRO A 44 24.37 -7.68 -3.36
N GLU A 45 25.62 -7.86 -3.82
CA GLU A 45 25.97 -8.81 -4.89
C GLU A 45 25.50 -10.24 -4.59
N SER A 46 25.51 -10.63 -3.31
CA SER A 46 24.99 -11.96 -2.89
C SER A 46 23.50 -12.18 -3.17
N GLU A 47 22.74 -11.10 -3.37
CA GLU A 47 21.28 -11.10 -3.59
C GLU A 47 20.90 -10.45 -4.94
N ARG A 48 21.84 -10.31 -5.87
CA ARG A 48 21.68 -9.57 -7.15
C ARG A 48 20.42 -9.95 -7.94
N ASP A 49 19.94 -11.17 -7.82
CA ASP A 49 18.74 -11.66 -8.52
C ASP A 49 17.45 -10.99 -8.00
N LEU A 50 17.51 -10.36 -6.84
CA LEU A 50 16.40 -9.56 -6.28
C LEU A 50 16.31 -8.16 -6.92
N ALA A 51 17.44 -7.56 -7.32
CA ALA A 51 17.48 -6.19 -7.82
C ALA A 51 16.49 -5.91 -8.97
N PRO A 52 16.35 -6.76 -10.01
CA PRO A 52 15.38 -6.51 -11.09
C PRO A 52 13.91 -6.59 -10.60
N LYS A 53 13.60 -7.38 -9.57
CA LYS A 53 12.24 -7.47 -9.00
C LYS A 53 11.89 -6.17 -8.28
N VAL A 54 12.80 -5.66 -7.46
CA VAL A 54 12.63 -4.39 -6.73
C VAL A 54 12.60 -3.20 -7.70
N ALA A 55 13.46 -3.19 -8.72
CA ALA A 55 13.45 -2.15 -9.76
C ALA A 55 12.11 -2.11 -10.52
N ARG A 56 11.55 -3.28 -10.82
CA ARG A 56 10.22 -3.37 -11.45
C ARG A 56 9.13 -2.82 -10.54
N HIS A 57 9.15 -3.18 -9.26
CA HIS A 57 8.22 -2.64 -8.27
C HIS A 57 8.29 -1.11 -8.26
N GLY A 58 9.48 -0.51 -8.13
CA GLY A 58 9.63 0.95 -8.18
C GLY A 58 9.13 1.59 -9.49
N ALA A 59 9.32 0.92 -10.63
CA ALA A 59 8.79 1.39 -11.90
C ALA A 59 7.25 1.33 -12.00
N ASP A 60 6.63 0.33 -11.37
CA ASP A 60 5.18 0.23 -11.26
C ASP A 60 4.62 1.33 -10.34
N GLU A 61 5.25 1.60 -9.18
CA GLU A 61 4.90 2.72 -8.29
C GLU A 61 4.97 4.10 -9.03
N ASP A 62 6.06 4.36 -9.74
CA ASP A 62 6.20 5.55 -10.58
C ASP A 62 5.08 5.65 -11.65
N LYS A 63 4.67 4.52 -12.22
CA LYS A 63 3.54 4.46 -13.16
C LYS A 63 2.23 4.80 -12.46
N HIS A 64 1.99 4.29 -11.24
CA HIS A 64 0.79 4.59 -10.46
C HIS A 64 0.72 6.08 -10.14
N GLY A 65 1.80 6.70 -9.71
CA GLY A 65 1.88 8.15 -9.48
C GLY A 65 1.51 8.95 -10.73
N ARG A 66 2.01 8.54 -11.91
CA ARG A 66 1.63 9.16 -13.20
C ARG A 66 0.16 8.95 -13.54
N ILE A 67 -0.44 7.80 -13.17
CA ILE A 67 -1.86 7.52 -13.38
C ILE A 67 -2.71 8.50 -12.57
N PHE A 68 -2.43 8.70 -11.28
CA PHE A 68 -3.17 9.66 -10.46
C PHE A 68 -3.05 11.10 -10.98
N ASN A 69 -1.85 11.51 -11.39
CA ASN A 69 -1.66 12.82 -12.02
C ASN A 69 -2.40 12.95 -13.36
N ALA A 70 -2.48 11.88 -14.15
CA ALA A 70 -3.25 11.89 -15.39
C ALA A 70 -4.77 11.98 -15.15
N LEU A 71 -5.27 11.40 -14.07
CA LEU A 71 -6.67 11.53 -13.63
C LEU A 71 -7.00 12.98 -13.26
N LEU A 72 -6.11 13.68 -12.54
CA LEU A 72 -6.25 15.11 -12.25
C LEU A 72 -6.28 15.92 -13.54
N LYS A 73 -5.30 15.74 -14.41
CA LYS A 73 -5.20 16.45 -15.68
C LYS A 73 -6.44 16.26 -16.57
N LYS A 74 -7.03 15.05 -16.58
CA LYS A 74 -8.26 14.76 -17.33
C LYS A 74 -9.44 15.64 -16.88
N ARG A 75 -9.45 16.06 -15.60
CA ARG A 75 -10.45 17.00 -15.04
C ARG A 75 -10.01 18.45 -15.06
N GLY A 76 -8.85 18.79 -15.63
CA GLY A 76 -8.30 20.14 -15.60
C GLY A 76 -7.86 20.59 -14.20
N LEU A 77 -7.51 19.65 -13.32
CA LEU A 77 -7.08 19.90 -11.95
C LEU A 77 -5.55 19.76 -11.84
N GLU A 78 -4.96 20.63 -11.02
CA GLU A 78 -3.54 20.55 -10.66
C GLU A 78 -3.38 19.91 -9.27
N PRO A 79 -2.29 19.17 -9.01
CA PRO A 79 -2.00 18.61 -7.69
C PRO A 79 -1.98 19.68 -6.60
N VAL A 80 -2.28 19.29 -5.36
CA VAL A 80 -2.13 20.14 -4.16
C VAL A 80 -1.05 19.58 -3.25
N GLU A 81 -0.53 20.46 -2.39
CA GLU A 81 0.37 20.04 -1.32
C GLU A 81 -0.34 19.03 -0.41
N VAL A 82 0.35 17.94 -0.10
CA VAL A 82 -0.17 16.87 0.76
C VAL A 82 0.02 17.25 2.21
N PRO A 83 -1.04 17.32 3.02
CA PRO A 83 -0.90 17.57 4.45
C PRO A 83 -0.07 16.48 5.13
N HIS A 84 0.89 16.85 5.97
CA HIS A 84 1.83 15.92 6.60
C HIS A 84 1.17 14.75 7.33
N GLU A 85 0.03 15.02 7.99
CA GLU A 85 -0.72 14.03 8.74
C GLU A 85 -1.47 13.02 7.85
N THR A 86 -1.52 13.27 6.52
CA THR A 86 -2.12 12.38 5.52
C THR A 86 -1.08 11.61 4.71
N ASP A 87 0.20 11.91 4.90
CA ASP A 87 1.30 11.27 4.19
C ASP A 87 1.69 9.95 4.88
N TYR A 88 1.06 8.87 4.43
CA TYR A 88 1.22 7.54 4.99
C TYR A 88 2.68 7.05 4.92
N THR A 89 3.34 7.21 3.78
CA THR A 89 4.69 6.71 3.54
C THR A 89 5.70 7.42 4.45
N MET A 90 5.64 8.76 4.53
CA MET A 90 6.52 9.53 5.40
C MET A 90 6.25 9.28 6.89
N LEU A 91 5.01 8.98 7.26
CA LEU A 91 4.69 8.61 8.64
C LEU A 91 5.23 7.22 9.01
N LEU A 92 5.25 6.26 8.08
CA LEU A 92 5.91 4.97 8.29
C LEU A 92 7.41 5.16 8.54
N GLU A 93 8.10 5.89 7.67
CA GLU A 93 9.53 6.20 7.80
C GLU A 93 9.85 6.89 9.13
N LYS A 94 9.10 7.94 9.48
CA LYS A 94 9.24 8.66 10.76
C LYS A 94 9.10 7.77 12.00
N HIS A 95 8.33 6.69 11.89
CA HIS A 95 8.16 5.71 12.98
C HIS A 95 9.14 4.53 12.89
N GLY A 96 10.16 4.63 12.02
CA GLY A 96 11.19 3.60 11.87
C GLY A 96 10.70 2.31 11.22
N ILE A 97 9.68 2.41 10.37
CA ILE A 97 9.16 1.29 9.60
C ILE A 97 9.76 1.36 8.20
N GLY A 98 10.34 0.25 7.74
CA GLY A 98 11.11 0.21 6.51
C GLY A 98 12.58 0.56 6.72
N LEU A 99 13.23 1.00 5.65
CA LEU A 99 14.62 1.49 5.68
C LEU A 99 14.63 3.02 5.76
N ALA A 100 15.50 3.56 6.61
CA ALA A 100 15.60 5.01 6.76
C ALA A 100 16.06 5.66 5.44
N HIS A 101 15.43 6.76 5.04
CA HIS A 101 15.79 7.49 3.82
C HIS A 101 17.23 7.96 3.83
N GLU A 102 17.77 8.35 4.99
CA GLU A 102 19.18 8.72 5.13
C GLU A 102 20.13 7.56 4.83
N GLN A 103 19.74 6.31 5.08
CA GLN A 103 20.48 5.12 4.67
C GLN A 103 20.42 4.95 3.15
N LEU A 104 19.23 5.08 2.55
CA LEU A 104 19.03 4.93 1.11
C LEU A 104 19.72 6.01 0.27
N LYS A 105 19.98 7.19 0.82
CA LYS A 105 20.75 8.26 0.16
C LYS A 105 22.26 7.96 0.07
N ARG A 106 22.77 7.02 0.86
CA ARG A 106 24.19 6.62 0.83
C ARG A 106 24.42 5.63 -0.29
N ASP A 107 25.52 5.77 -1.02
CA ASP A 107 25.92 4.81 -2.07
C ASP A 107 26.70 3.63 -1.47
N GLN A 108 26.08 2.96 -0.50
CA GLN A 108 26.65 1.80 0.18
C GLN A 108 25.69 0.62 0.01
N PRO A 109 26.19 -0.57 -0.38
CA PRO A 109 25.36 -1.76 -0.48
C PRO A 109 24.61 -2.04 0.82
N LEU A 110 23.35 -2.42 0.68
CA LEU A 110 22.52 -2.87 1.81
C LEU A 110 23.03 -4.22 2.33
N THR A 111 22.79 -4.48 3.59
CA THR A 111 23.03 -5.80 4.17
C THR A 111 21.87 -6.75 3.87
N VAL A 112 22.12 -8.06 4.00
CA VAL A 112 21.03 -9.06 3.93
C VAL A 112 19.93 -8.77 4.96
N GLN A 113 20.30 -8.25 6.13
CA GLN A 113 19.33 -7.86 7.16
C GLN A 113 18.45 -6.68 6.70
N ASP A 114 19.03 -5.70 6.01
CA ASP A 114 18.28 -4.57 5.44
C ASP A 114 17.28 -5.07 4.37
N ILE A 115 17.72 -5.99 3.52
CA ILE A 115 16.83 -6.61 2.51
C ILE A 115 15.67 -7.36 3.17
N VAL A 116 15.93 -8.12 4.23
CA VAL A 116 14.87 -8.80 4.99
C VAL A 116 13.90 -7.78 5.62
N THR A 117 14.44 -6.66 6.14
CA THR A 117 13.64 -5.58 6.72
C THR A 117 12.76 -4.93 5.65
N TYR A 118 13.32 -4.59 4.50
CA TYR A 118 12.59 -4.06 3.36
C TYR A 118 11.47 -4.99 2.92
N LEU A 119 11.75 -6.26 2.64
CA LEU A 119 10.75 -7.22 2.17
C LEU A 119 9.62 -7.44 3.20
N ALA A 120 9.96 -7.46 4.49
CA ALA A 120 8.95 -7.61 5.53
C ALA A 120 8.07 -6.37 5.68
N HIS A 121 8.65 -5.17 5.55
CA HIS A 121 7.91 -3.91 5.50
C HIS A 121 6.99 -3.89 4.27
N SER A 122 7.54 -4.07 3.07
CA SER A 122 6.76 -4.09 1.83
C SER A 122 5.63 -5.12 1.90
N ARG A 123 5.88 -6.34 2.42
CA ARG A 123 4.82 -7.35 2.58
C ARG A 123 3.63 -6.83 3.38
N VAL A 124 3.86 -6.01 4.40
CA VAL A 124 2.81 -5.43 5.24
C VAL A 124 2.06 -4.31 4.50
N THR A 125 2.79 -3.40 3.86
CA THR A 125 2.20 -2.28 3.12
C THR A 125 1.47 -2.75 1.86
N GLU A 126 2.04 -3.69 1.10
CA GLU A 126 1.39 -4.29 -0.07
C GLU A 126 0.11 -5.05 0.29
N GLN A 127 0.07 -5.71 1.45
CA GLN A 127 -1.18 -6.31 1.93
C GLN A 127 -2.25 -5.23 2.16
N ARG A 128 -1.87 -4.08 2.72
CA ARG A 128 -2.79 -2.95 2.91
C ARG A 128 -3.25 -2.37 1.58
N ALA A 129 -2.32 -2.11 0.65
CA ALA A 129 -2.61 -1.58 -0.67
C ALA A 129 -3.54 -2.51 -1.47
N SER A 130 -3.23 -3.81 -1.53
CA SER A 130 -4.06 -4.82 -2.19
C SER A 130 -5.49 -4.86 -1.61
N GLU A 131 -5.66 -4.79 -0.28
CA GLU A 131 -7.00 -4.74 0.35
C GLU A 131 -7.77 -3.47 -0.02
N GLN A 132 -7.11 -2.31 -0.09
CA GLN A 132 -7.73 -1.06 -0.51
C GLN A 132 -8.12 -1.10 -1.99
N MET A 133 -7.23 -1.60 -2.83
CA MET A 133 -7.48 -1.73 -4.26
C MET A 133 -8.58 -2.74 -4.57
N GLU A 134 -8.68 -3.85 -3.81
CA GLU A 134 -9.79 -4.79 -3.95
C GLU A 134 -11.15 -4.14 -3.63
N LEU A 135 -11.19 -3.26 -2.62
CA LEU A 135 -12.40 -2.51 -2.30
C LEU A 135 -12.80 -1.56 -3.45
N LEU A 136 -11.83 -0.86 -4.03
CA LEU A 136 -12.04 0.01 -5.19
C LEU A 136 -12.45 -0.82 -6.42
N ARG A 137 -11.77 -1.92 -6.69
CA ARG A 137 -12.06 -2.82 -7.81
C ARG A 137 -13.48 -3.36 -7.74
N LYS A 138 -13.93 -3.78 -6.57
CA LYS A 138 -15.29 -4.30 -6.34
C LYS A 138 -16.39 -3.29 -6.73
N HIS A 139 -16.12 -2.01 -6.57
CA HIS A 139 -17.15 -0.97 -6.71
C HIS A 139 -16.99 -0.06 -7.93
N PHE A 140 -15.76 0.05 -8.45
CA PHE A 140 -15.39 1.07 -9.43
C PHE A 140 -14.60 0.53 -10.63
N SER A 141 -14.47 -0.78 -10.81
CA SER A 141 -13.76 -1.37 -11.96
C SER A 141 -14.37 -0.95 -13.32
N ASP A 142 -15.66 -0.67 -13.36
CA ASP A 142 -16.37 -0.25 -14.58
C ASP A 142 -16.67 1.26 -14.59
N HIS A 143 -16.15 2.03 -13.61
CA HIS A 143 -16.34 3.47 -13.58
C HIS A 143 -15.64 4.14 -14.77
N PRO A 144 -16.33 5.04 -15.53
CA PRO A 144 -15.81 5.58 -16.79
C PRO A 144 -14.50 6.34 -16.66
N ASP A 145 -14.28 7.01 -15.53
CA ASP A 145 -13.10 7.82 -15.31
C ASP A 145 -11.95 7.06 -14.68
N ILE A 146 -12.19 6.27 -13.64
CA ILE A 146 -11.15 5.64 -12.82
C ILE A 146 -11.04 4.13 -13.00
N GLY A 147 -12.02 3.46 -13.63
CA GLY A 147 -12.09 2.00 -13.67
C GLY A 147 -10.84 1.35 -14.30
N ARG A 148 -10.28 1.96 -15.36
CA ARG A 148 -9.04 1.50 -15.98
C ARG A 148 -7.85 1.59 -15.01
N ALA A 149 -7.73 2.71 -14.29
CA ALA A 149 -6.69 2.92 -13.29
C ALA A 149 -6.80 1.89 -12.17
N VAL A 150 -7.99 1.72 -11.62
CA VAL A 150 -8.26 0.74 -10.54
C VAL A 150 -7.86 -0.68 -10.95
N ARG A 151 -8.23 -1.14 -12.16
CA ARG A 151 -7.85 -2.49 -12.62
C ARG A 151 -6.34 -2.64 -12.81
N MET A 152 -5.68 -1.62 -13.34
CA MET A 152 -4.23 -1.65 -13.62
C MET A 152 -3.44 -1.69 -12.31
N ILE A 153 -3.70 -0.76 -11.40
CA ILE A 153 -3.03 -0.69 -10.10
C ILE A 153 -3.29 -1.99 -9.31
N SER A 154 -4.55 -2.46 -9.20
CA SER A 154 -4.86 -3.71 -8.49
C SER A 154 -4.06 -4.92 -8.99
N SER A 155 -3.81 -5.01 -10.31
CA SER A 155 -3.02 -6.11 -10.87
C SER A 155 -1.55 -6.02 -10.50
N ASP A 156 -1.00 -4.82 -10.44
CA ASP A 156 0.39 -4.60 -10.05
C ASP A 156 0.58 -4.86 -8.55
N GLU A 157 -0.33 -4.41 -7.69
CA GLU A 157 -0.33 -4.68 -6.24
C GLU A 157 -0.35 -6.17 -5.91
N ASP A 158 -1.14 -6.96 -6.65
CA ASP A 158 -1.14 -8.42 -6.50
C ASP A 158 0.24 -9.04 -6.83
N ASN A 159 0.95 -8.47 -7.82
CA ASN A 159 2.30 -8.93 -8.18
C ASN A 159 3.35 -8.49 -7.14
N HIS A 160 3.24 -7.26 -6.60
CA HIS A 160 4.12 -6.77 -5.54
C HIS A 160 4.01 -7.63 -4.29
N LEU A 161 2.79 -7.91 -3.87
CA LEU A 161 2.52 -8.78 -2.73
C LEU A 161 3.08 -10.19 -2.94
N ALA A 162 2.93 -10.75 -4.16
CA ALA A 162 3.40 -12.08 -4.48
C ALA A 162 4.92 -12.22 -4.41
N TYR A 163 5.68 -11.30 -5.04
CA TYR A 163 7.13 -11.42 -5.02
C TYR A 163 7.71 -11.17 -3.62
N CYS A 164 7.18 -10.22 -2.85
CA CYS A 164 7.60 -10.01 -1.45
C CYS A 164 7.40 -11.29 -0.63
N HIS A 165 6.26 -11.96 -0.81
CA HIS A 165 5.96 -13.22 -0.16
C HIS A 165 6.96 -14.33 -0.54
N GLU A 166 7.21 -14.52 -1.84
CA GLU A 166 8.14 -15.54 -2.34
C GLU A 166 9.56 -15.33 -1.82
N GLU A 167 10.05 -14.09 -1.86
CA GLU A 167 11.38 -13.75 -1.36
C GLU A 167 11.50 -13.93 0.16
N LEU A 168 10.49 -13.54 0.93
CA LEU A 168 10.47 -13.79 2.38
C LEU A 168 10.51 -15.29 2.70
N LEU A 169 9.81 -16.13 1.93
CA LEU A 169 9.92 -17.59 2.07
C LEU A 169 11.30 -18.11 1.73
N ARG A 170 11.96 -17.56 0.68
CA ARG A 170 13.34 -17.90 0.31
C ARG A 170 14.29 -17.58 1.46
N PHE A 171 14.23 -16.38 2.03
CA PHE A 171 15.05 -15.99 3.18
C PHE A 171 14.71 -16.79 4.45
N ALA A 172 13.45 -17.16 4.66
CA ALA A 172 13.08 -18.01 5.79
C ALA A 172 13.73 -19.40 5.71
N ARG A 173 13.77 -20.00 4.51
CA ARG A 173 14.49 -21.28 4.25
C ARG A 173 16.00 -21.15 4.43
N ALA A 174 16.56 -19.95 4.16
CA ALA A 174 17.97 -19.64 4.39
C ALA A 174 18.31 -19.35 5.87
N GLY A 175 17.36 -19.54 6.80
CA GLY A 175 17.61 -19.43 8.24
C GLY A 175 17.14 -18.12 8.89
N HIS A 176 16.60 -17.18 8.12
CA HIS A 176 16.14 -15.87 8.65
C HIS A 176 14.70 -15.89 9.22
N GLY A 177 14.05 -17.06 9.31
CA GLY A 177 12.63 -17.18 9.64
C GLY A 177 12.21 -16.49 10.94
N ARG A 178 13.01 -16.59 12.03
CA ARG A 178 12.70 -15.92 13.32
C ARG A 178 12.77 -14.39 13.18
N THR A 179 13.76 -13.89 12.48
CA THR A 179 13.94 -12.46 12.22
C THR A 179 12.79 -11.91 11.38
N ILE A 180 12.42 -12.60 10.31
CA ILE A 180 11.28 -12.24 9.46
C ILE A 180 9.99 -12.16 10.28
N GLN A 181 9.68 -13.18 11.08
CA GLN A 181 8.46 -13.19 11.91
C GLN A 181 8.43 -12.01 12.90
N ARG A 182 9.57 -11.68 13.51
CA ARG A 182 9.68 -10.53 14.43
C ARG A 182 9.42 -9.23 13.70
N ILE A 183 10.11 -8.98 12.58
CA ILE A 183 9.98 -7.73 11.82
C ILE A 183 8.56 -7.58 11.25
N LEU A 184 7.99 -8.62 10.65
CA LEU A 184 6.62 -8.62 10.15
C LEU A 184 5.63 -8.22 11.25
N ARG A 185 5.78 -8.78 12.46
CA ARG A 185 4.91 -8.46 13.59
C ARG A 185 5.07 -7.01 14.05
N GLU A 186 6.31 -6.53 14.16
CA GLU A 186 6.62 -5.15 14.56
C GLU A 186 6.06 -4.17 13.52
N SER A 187 6.31 -4.41 12.24
CA SER A 187 5.79 -3.60 11.14
C SER A 187 4.26 -3.58 11.10
N ALA A 188 3.60 -4.73 11.19
CA ALA A 188 2.14 -4.79 11.17
C ALA A 188 1.50 -4.06 12.36
N LEU A 189 2.07 -4.19 13.56
CA LEU A 189 1.56 -3.52 14.76
C LEU A 189 1.79 -2.01 14.74
N ALA A 190 2.82 -1.53 14.08
CA ALA A 190 3.07 -0.11 13.87
C ALA A 190 2.18 0.43 12.74
N GLU A 191 2.09 -0.30 11.63
CA GLU A 191 1.28 0.06 10.46
C GLU A 191 -0.18 0.31 10.84
N ILE A 192 -0.84 -0.59 11.57
CA ILE A 192 -2.25 -0.42 11.94
C ILE A 192 -2.51 0.85 12.78
N ARG A 193 -1.53 1.34 13.55
CA ARG A 193 -1.66 2.61 14.28
C ARG A 193 -1.55 3.80 13.33
N ILE A 194 -0.53 3.75 12.46
CA ILE A 194 -0.28 4.81 11.48
C ILE A 194 -1.45 4.89 10.49
N TYR A 195 -1.93 3.75 10.01
CA TYR A 195 -3.09 3.69 9.12
C TYR A 195 -4.36 4.27 9.75
N ARG A 196 -4.61 4.01 11.05
CA ARG A 196 -5.70 4.67 11.79
C ARG A 196 -5.53 6.18 11.79
N ASP A 197 -4.34 6.68 12.14
CA ASP A 197 -4.08 8.11 12.30
C ASP A 197 -4.19 8.85 10.96
N VAL A 198 -3.61 8.27 9.90
CA VAL A 198 -3.76 8.77 8.53
C VAL A 198 -5.23 8.75 8.09
N SER A 199 -5.95 7.64 8.33
CA SER A 199 -7.37 7.54 7.95
C SER A 199 -8.22 8.60 8.64
N LEU A 200 -7.97 8.89 9.93
CA LEU A 200 -8.67 9.97 10.65
C LEU A 200 -8.34 11.33 10.05
N ALA A 201 -7.06 11.61 9.74
CA ALA A 201 -6.64 12.86 9.14
C ALA A 201 -7.24 13.05 7.74
N VAL A 202 -7.16 12.03 6.88
CA VAL A 202 -7.76 12.08 5.53
C VAL A 202 -9.26 12.33 5.61
N MET A 203 -9.98 11.62 6.49
CA MET A 203 -11.43 11.80 6.63
C MET A 203 -11.80 13.16 7.22
N ASP A 204 -10.96 13.74 8.06
CA ASP A 204 -11.16 15.11 8.57
C ASP A 204 -11.02 16.15 7.44
N HIS A 205 -9.96 16.04 6.61
CA HIS A 205 -9.80 16.90 5.45
C HIS A 205 -10.94 16.74 4.44
N MET A 206 -11.33 15.51 4.10
CA MET A 206 -12.46 15.23 3.21
C MET A 206 -13.77 15.78 3.79
N GLY A 207 -13.96 15.62 5.09
CA GLY A 207 -15.15 16.13 5.79
C GLY A 207 -15.28 17.64 5.73
N ARG A 208 -14.16 18.37 5.84
CA ARG A 208 -14.15 19.84 5.68
C ARG A 208 -14.47 20.25 4.24
N ILE A 209 -13.85 19.60 3.25
CA ILE A 209 -14.09 19.88 1.84
C ILE A 209 -15.56 19.61 1.46
N LEU A 210 -16.07 18.46 1.86
CA LEU A 210 -17.41 17.99 1.51
C LEU A 210 -18.53 18.53 2.41
N GLY A 211 -18.19 19.34 3.41
CA GLY A 211 -19.16 19.93 4.33
C GLY A 211 -19.92 18.89 5.15
N TRP A 212 -19.27 17.80 5.57
CA TRP A 212 -19.97 16.74 6.29
C TRP A 212 -20.55 17.20 7.62
N PRO A 213 -21.81 16.82 7.94
CA PRO A 213 -22.36 17.04 9.26
C PRO A 213 -21.50 16.39 10.36
N ARG A 214 -21.39 17.03 11.51
CA ARG A 214 -20.64 16.51 12.67
C ARG A 214 -20.98 15.05 13.02
N ALA A 215 -22.25 14.68 12.92
CA ALA A 215 -22.70 13.31 13.18
C ALA A 215 -22.09 12.29 12.20
N LYS A 216 -21.97 12.65 10.90
CA LYS A 216 -21.33 11.80 9.89
C LYS A 216 -19.84 11.67 10.17
N ALA A 217 -19.14 12.77 10.43
CA ALA A 217 -17.70 12.76 10.76
C ALA A 217 -17.43 11.91 12.02
N ALA A 218 -18.22 12.08 13.08
CA ALA A 218 -18.10 11.28 14.30
C ALA A 218 -18.33 9.78 14.07
N LEU A 219 -19.31 9.42 13.23
CA LEU A 219 -19.59 8.02 12.91
C LEU A 219 -18.47 7.38 12.09
N LEU A 220 -17.87 8.12 11.13
CA LEU A 220 -16.72 7.66 10.38
C LEU A 220 -15.49 7.46 11.29
N ALA A 221 -15.21 8.42 12.17
CA ALA A 221 -14.14 8.30 13.16
C ALA A 221 -14.35 7.09 14.09
N ALA A 222 -15.56 6.86 14.57
CA ALA A 222 -15.90 5.69 15.36
C ALA A 222 -15.69 4.38 14.57
N GLY A 223 -16.03 4.36 13.28
CA GLY A 223 -15.78 3.23 12.39
C GLY A 223 -14.27 2.93 12.23
N ILE A 224 -13.46 3.97 12.01
CA ILE A 224 -11.99 3.83 11.91
C ILE A 224 -11.42 3.27 13.22
N HIS A 225 -11.86 3.78 14.37
CA HIS A 225 -11.44 3.24 15.67
C HIS A 225 -11.88 1.79 15.89
N ALA A 226 -13.07 1.41 15.44
CA ALA A 226 -13.55 0.02 15.53
C ALA A 226 -12.69 -0.93 14.68
N VAL A 227 -12.33 -0.51 13.45
CA VAL A 227 -11.39 -1.27 12.60
C VAL A 227 -10.03 -1.39 13.26
N TYR A 228 -9.49 -0.29 13.80
CA TYR A 228 -8.23 -0.32 14.54
C TYR A 228 -8.25 -1.31 15.71
N VAL A 229 -9.32 -1.31 16.52
CA VAL A 229 -9.46 -2.25 17.66
C VAL A 229 -9.51 -3.69 17.15
N TYR A 230 -10.28 -3.99 16.11
CA TYR A 230 -10.32 -5.30 15.47
C TYR A 230 -8.93 -5.74 15.00
N GLU A 231 -8.23 -4.88 14.27
CA GLU A 231 -6.89 -5.19 13.78
C GLU A 231 -5.90 -5.36 14.93
N ARG A 232 -5.95 -4.53 15.96
CA ARG A 232 -5.09 -4.61 17.14
C ARG A 232 -5.28 -5.90 17.92
N LEU A 233 -6.50 -6.41 18.03
CA LEU A 233 -6.81 -7.65 18.74
C LEU A 233 -6.41 -8.91 17.97
N GLY A 234 -6.51 -8.90 16.65
CA GLY A 234 -6.22 -10.11 15.88
C GLY A 234 -6.09 -9.96 14.38
N GLY A 235 -6.71 -8.95 13.79
CA GLY A 235 -6.74 -8.75 12.34
C GLY A 235 -5.35 -8.54 11.72
N TRP A 236 -4.39 -7.97 12.46
CA TRP A 236 -3.01 -7.79 12.01
C TRP A 236 -2.32 -9.08 11.55
N ARG A 237 -2.79 -10.26 12.05
CA ARG A 237 -2.20 -11.56 11.71
C ARG A 237 -2.28 -11.88 10.21
N ARG A 238 -3.24 -11.31 9.48
CA ARG A 238 -3.33 -11.49 8.02
C ARG A 238 -2.15 -10.86 7.28
N MET A 239 -1.63 -9.74 7.80
CA MET A 239 -0.49 -9.02 7.20
C MET A 239 0.83 -9.78 7.35
N VAL A 240 0.96 -10.58 8.39
CA VAL A 240 2.18 -11.35 8.71
C VAL A 240 2.11 -12.80 8.24
N SER A 241 0.96 -13.22 7.70
CA SER A 241 0.81 -14.56 7.16
C SER A 241 1.63 -14.71 5.88
N LEU A 242 2.51 -15.70 5.84
CA LEU A 242 3.22 -16.11 4.64
C LEU A 242 2.44 -17.20 3.86
N LYS A 243 1.13 -17.24 4.02
CA LYS A 243 0.21 -18.00 3.15
C LYS A 243 -0.34 -17.03 2.11
N MET A 244 -0.16 -17.37 0.83
CA MET A 244 -0.75 -16.56 -0.24
C MET A 244 -2.27 -16.59 -0.11
N PRO A 245 -2.98 -15.46 -0.28
CA PRO A 245 -4.40 -15.46 -0.51
C PRO A 245 -4.71 -16.33 -1.75
N GLU A 246 -5.73 -17.16 -1.68
CA GLU A 246 -6.18 -17.88 -2.88
C GLU A 246 -6.51 -16.86 -3.98
N ARG A 247 -5.84 -16.95 -5.12
CA ARG A 247 -6.17 -16.12 -6.28
C ARG A 247 -7.60 -16.43 -6.67
N ARG A 248 -8.53 -15.57 -6.37
CA ARG A 248 -9.88 -15.62 -6.96
C ARG A 248 -9.71 -15.23 -8.42
N ASN A 249 -9.75 -16.25 -9.29
CA ASN A 249 -9.72 -16.02 -10.73
C ASN A 249 -10.84 -15.04 -11.10
N ALA A 250 -10.46 -13.92 -11.71
CA ALA A 250 -11.37 -12.88 -12.20
C ALA A 250 -12.37 -13.39 -13.27
N LEU A 251 -12.28 -14.67 -13.66
CA LEU A 251 -13.05 -15.30 -14.72
C LEU A 251 -13.84 -16.56 -14.28
N GLY A 252 -14.06 -16.77 -12.98
CA GLY A 252 -15.02 -17.81 -12.53
C GLY A 252 -14.70 -19.26 -12.91
N GLY A 253 -13.46 -19.57 -13.31
CA GLY A 253 -13.01 -20.93 -13.63
C GLY A 253 -12.31 -21.60 -12.44
N PRO A 254 -12.37 -22.94 -12.30
CA PRO A 254 -11.67 -23.64 -11.25
C PRO A 254 -10.15 -23.46 -11.41
N ALA A 255 -9.47 -23.16 -10.30
CA ALA A 255 -8.02 -23.05 -10.25
C ALA A 255 -7.39 -24.37 -10.75
N THR A 256 -6.57 -24.29 -11.78
CA THR A 256 -5.66 -25.39 -12.11
C THR A 256 -4.64 -25.50 -10.96
N SER A 257 -4.72 -26.62 -10.25
CA SER A 257 -3.76 -26.99 -9.20
C SER A 257 -2.34 -26.95 -9.77
N ALA A 258 -1.48 -26.14 -9.12
CA ALA A 258 -0.05 -26.22 -9.36
C ALA A 258 0.45 -27.62 -8.96
N PRO A 259 1.44 -28.21 -9.69
CA PRO A 259 1.94 -29.53 -9.36
C PRO A 259 2.60 -29.50 -7.98
N GLU A 260 2.16 -30.38 -7.10
CA GLU A 260 2.87 -30.76 -5.89
C GLU A 260 4.22 -31.33 -6.28
N PHE A 261 5.29 -30.65 -5.94
CA PHE A 261 6.63 -31.28 -5.92
C PHE A 261 6.77 -32.04 -4.61
N ALA A 262 6.83 -33.36 -4.75
CA ALA A 262 7.17 -34.31 -3.72
C ALA A 262 8.65 -34.13 -3.24
#